data_efee1796cbfd68f373046919773ff7b6
#
_entry.id   efee1796cbfd68f373046919773ff7b6
#
_cell.length_a   1.000
_cell.length_b   1.000
_cell.length_c   1.000
_cell.angle_alpha   90.00
_cell.angle_beta   90.00
_cell.angle_gamma   90.00
#
_symmetry.space_group_name_H-M   'P 1'
#
loop_
_entity.id
_entity.type
_entity.pdbx_description
1 polymer ?
#
loop_
_entity_poly.entity_id
_entity_poly.type
_entity_poly.pdbx_seq_one_letter_code
_entity_poly.pdbx_strand_id
1 'polypeptide(L)'
;MALAIPSGLWAQGYSQTNLVSNVAGVATTTDANLSNPWGISFIGGDDFWIANNNTGTSTLYNATGTADSLIVTIPGAASNPNGNCSPGCPTGTIANANSTYFSGAAFVFDTEDGLIISWASGTVATIAFDNSASGAVYKGLALLGTNLLAANFNTGKVDVYDSNFAPTSLAGSFTDPNLPAGLAPHGIHVIGSQVYVAYAMQDTPKHDAMPGAGAGQIDIFDSNGNFVSVFVAAGSSNNLNAPWGVVAAPASFGTFANDILISNFGDGTISAFDTTGKFIGQVTDSSSKVLVNPGMWDMVFGAGGTGDPGTLYFTAGGSLNQPNFPAGGSATSVFASLVPASSVTAPNFSLSLSTPSTTVNPGGSANITVSAAAVGGFNSQITLTCTAPAGLTCAFSPTTISPGGTSSSTLTISASSTPPSGGGGYSVHGMGLFLPGLGLFGTLLTIRKRKPLTRKSIRWMSLLGMLLVISLFALGCGGGSSNGSTSTPAPSAQNVTVMVTGTSGSLVQTAPVTVTVK
;
A
#
# COMPACT_ATOMS: atom_id res chain seq x y z
N MET A 1 -28.46 -14.64 -12.68
CA MET A 1 -27.68 -13.66 -11.92
C MET A 1 -26.39 -14.40 -11.54
N ALA A 2 -25.34 -14.26 -12.36
CA ALA A 2 -24.04 -14.89 -12.11
C ALA A 2 -23.32 -14.03 -11.07
N LEU A 3 -23.00 -14.59 -9.89
CA LEU A 3 -22.06 -13.97 -8.96
C LEU A 3 -20.72 -13.91 -9.67
N ALA A 4 -20.26 -12.71 -10.00
CA ALA A 4 -18.87 -12.48 -10.29
C ALA A 4 -18.09 -12.78 -9.00
N ILE A 5 -17.30 -13.84 -9.01
CA ILE A 5 -16.28 -14.09 -8.00
C ILE A 5 -15.28 -12.94 -8.16
N PRO A 6 -15.04 -12.11 -7.13
CA PRO A 6 -14.05 -11.08 -7.24
C PRO A 6 -12.72 -11.79 -7.56
N SER A 7 -12.08 -11.41 -8.68
CA SER A 7 -10.69 -11.73 -8.96
C SER A 7 -9.90 -11.39 -7.72
N GLY A 8 -9.27 -12.38 -7.08
CA GLY A 8 -8.51 -12.20 -5.86
C GLY A 8 -7.53 -11.04 -6.09
N LEU A 9 -7.64 -10.01 -5.26
CA LEU A 9 -6.60 -9.01 -5.09
C LEU A 9 -5.38 -9.77 -4.56
N TRP A 10 -4.46 -10.09 -5.45
CA TRP A 10 -3.14 -10.53 -5.04
C TRP A 10 -2.56 -9.38 -4.22
N ALA A 11 -2.07 -9.66 -3.03
CA ALA A 11 -1.43 -8.67 -2.20
C ALA A 11 -0.39 -7.93 -3.05
N GLN A 12 -0.63 -6.64 -3.28
CA GLN A 12 0.26 -5.82 -4.08
C GLN A 12 1.50 -5.58 -3.25
N GLY A 13 2.60 -6.29 -3.55
CA GLY A 13 3.90 -6.06 -2.93
C GLY A 13 4.49 -4.72 -3.37
N TYR A 14 5.71 -4.49 -2.99
CA TYR A 14 6.44 -3.25 -3.30
C TYR A 14 7.68 -3.54 -4.14
N SER A 15 8.10 -2.56 -4.93
CA SER A 15 9.34 -2.58 -5.69
C SER A 15 10.31 -1.60 -5.06
N GLN A 16 11.47 -2.11 -4.63
CA GLN A 16 12.57 -1.31 -4.10
C GLN A 16 13.58 -1.00 -5.21
N THR A 17 14.06 0.23 -5.24
CA THR A 17 15.19 0.66 -6.07
C THR A 17 16.24 1.29 -5.17
N ASN A 18 17.44 0.71 -5.12
CA ASN A 18 18.57 1.34 -4.45
C ASN A 18 19.08 2.47 -5.35
N LEU A 19 18.99 3.71 -4.88
CA LEU A 19 19.34 4.91 -5.61
C LEU A 19 20.83 5.23 -5.45
N VAL A 20 21.31 5.20 -4.21
CA VAL A 20 22.71 5.45 -3.85
C VAL A 20 23.19 4.40 -2.86
N SER A 21 24.44 4.01 -2.96
CA SER A 21 25.10 3.13 -1.97
C SER A 21 26.58 3.50 -1.81
N ASN A 22 27.13 3.25 -0.63
CA ASN A 22 28.58 3.33 -0.41
C ASN A 22 29.36 2.16 -1.03
N VAL A 23 28.67 1.12 -1.52
CA VAL A 23 29.27 -0.08 -2.12
C VAL A 23 28.95 -0.11 -3.61
N ALA A 24 29.98 -0.24 -4.43
CA ALA A 24 29.83 -0.32 -5.89
C ALA A 24 28.98 -1.54 -6.31
N GLY A 25 28.10 -1.31 -7.29
CA GLY A 25 27.23 -2.36 -7.86
C GLY A 25 25.95 -2.65 -7.05
N VAL A 26 25.74 -1.98 -5.91
CA VAL A 26 24.54 -2.12 -5.07
C VAL A 26 23.43 -1.16 -5.50
N ALA A 27 23.80 0.02 -5.98
CA ALA A 27 22.89 1.07 -6.43
C ALA A 27 23.36 1.67 -7.76
N THR A 28 22.53 2.54 -8.34
CA THR A 28 22.87 3.28 -9.56
C THR A 28 24.05 4.23 -9.32
N THR A 29 24.05 4.92 -8.18
CA THR A 29 25.12 5.85 -7.77
C THR A 29 25.93 5.23 -6.63
N THR A 30 27.25 5.34 -6.72
CA THR A 30 28.16 4.95 -5.62
C THR A 30 28.74 6.21 -4.99
N ASP A 31 28.52 6.38 -3.66
CA ASP A 31 29.08 7.49 -2.89
C ASP A 31 29.60 6.98 -1.54
N ALA A 32 30.90 7.05 -1.34
CA ALA A 32 31.57 6.61 -0.11
C ALA A 32 31.17 7.45 1.12
N ASN A 33 30.65 8.67 0.92
CA ASN A 33 30.19 9.51 2.02
C ASN A 33 28.86 9.02 2.60
N LEU A 34 28.04 8.28 1.83
CA LEU A 34 26.81 7.68 2.33
C LEU A 34 27.12 6.51 3.26
N SER A 35 27.62 6.79 4.46
CA SER A 35 28.03 5.76 5.41
C SER A 35 27.23 5.85 6.70
N ASN A 36 26.48 4.80 7.02
CA ASN A 36 25.51 4.76 8.10
C ASN A 36 24.53 5.96 8.04
N PRO A 37 23.76 6.09 6.94
CA PRO A 37 22.82 7.20 6.75
C PRO A 37 21.62 7.05 7.68
N TRP A 38 21.32 8.09 8.48
CA TRP A 38 20.19 8.10 9.42
C TRP A 38 19.06 8.98 8.91
N GLY A 39 18.98 10.21 9.39
CA GLY A 39 17.90 11.14 9.06
C GLY A 39 17.88 11.56 7.59
N ILE A 40 16.69 11.78 7.07
CA ILE A 40 16.44 12.30 5.74
C ILE A 40 15.42 13.43 5.80
N SER A 41 15.75 14.59 5.21
CA SER A 41 14.85 15.74 5.11
C SER A 41 15.02 16.46 3.79
N PHE A 42 14.06 17.32 3.41
CA PHE A 42 14.14 18.13 2.20
C PHE A 42 13.26 19.38 2.30
N ILE A 43 13.62 20.42 1.56
CA ILE A 43 12.74 21.54 1.24
C ILE A 43 12.13 21.25 -0.14
N GLY A 44 10.83 21.47 -0.30
CA GLY A 44 10.14 21.13 -1.54
C GLY A 44 10.77 21.81 -2.77
N GLY A 45 11.07 21.00 -3.79
CA GLY A 45 11.76 21.39 -5.03
C GLY A 45 13.28 21.22 -5.00
N ASP A 46 13.87 20.89 -3.82
CA ASP A 46 15.30 20.64 -3.65
C ASP A 46 15.63 19.14 -3.53
N ASP A 47 16.91 18.82 -3.33
CA ASP A 47 17.39 17.47 -3.09
C ASP A 47 17.06 16.95 -1.69
N PHE A 48 17.10 15.65 -1.50
CA PHE A 48 17.08 15.00 -0.19
C PHE A 48 18.43 15.20 0.51
N TRP A 49 18.38 15.71 1.73
CA TRP A 49 19.52 15.86 2.62
C TRP A 49 19.61 14.67 3.58
N ILE A 50 20.73 14.02 3.61
CA ILE A 50 20.94 12.78 4.38
C ILE A 50 22.04 12.99 5.41
N ALA A 51 21.75 12.69 6.68
CA ALA A 51 22.70 12.70 7.77
C ALA A 51 23.53 11.40 7.76
N ASN A 52 24.83 11.50 7.46
CA ASN A 52 25.73 10.35 7.38
C ASN A 52 26.53 10.23 8.67
N ASN A 53 26.09 9.36 9.57
CA ASN A 53 26.61 9.24 10.92
C ASN A 53 28.12 8.90 10.95
N ASN A 54 28.57 7.90 10.17
CA ASN A 54 29.95 7.44 10.23
C ASN A 54 30.98 8.39 9.55
N THR A 55 30.54 9.21 8.59
CA THR A 55 31.46 10.16 7.91
C THR A 55 31.38 11.56 8.48
N GLY A 56 30.42 11.84 9.37
CA GLY A 56 30.19 13.16 9.92
C GLY A 56 29.86 14.19 8.85
N THR A 57 29.03 13.80 7.87
CA THR A 57 28.66 14.67 6.75
C THR A 57 27.16 14.66 6.54
N SER A 58 26.66 15.65 5.79
CA SER A 58 25.40 15.55 5.07
C SER A 58 25.66 15.58 3.57
N THR A 59 25.05 14.66 2.86
CA THR A 59 25.08 14.55 1.38
C THR A 59 23.71 14.75 0.80
N LEU A 60 23.65 15.19 -0.45
CA LEU A 60 22.45 15.59 -1.13
C LEU A 60 22.23 14.73 -2.38
N TYR A 61 21.02 14.26 -2.58
CA TYR A 61 20.66 13.46 -3.74
C TYR A 61 19.25 13.83 -4.23
N ASN A 62 19.10 13.88 -5.54
CA ASN A 62 17.75 14.00 -6.09
C ASN A 62 16.97 12.67 -6.02
N ALA A 63 15.71 12.70 -6.43
CA ALA A 63 14.81 11.54 -6.39
C ALA A 63 15.24 10.34 -7.27
N THR A 64 16.23 10.51 -8.14
CA THR A 64 16.81 9.44 -8.97
C THR A 64 18.16 8.95 -8.46
N GLY A 65 18.64 9.51 -7.33
CA GLY A 65 19.94 9.17 -6.73
C GLY A 65 21.12 9.87 -7.37
N THR A 66 20.92 10.91 -8.18
CA THR A 66 22.03 11.75 -8.65
C THR A 66 22.53 12.61 -7.50
N ALA A 67 23.82 12.54 -7.21
CA ALA A 67 24.43 13.31 -6.14
C ALA A 67 24.62 14.77 -6.56
N ASP A 68 24.33 15.71 -5.65
CA ASP A 68 24.84 17.07 -5.73
C ASP A 68 26.34 17.09 -5.35
N SER A 69 27.05 18.10 -5.80
CA SER A 69 28.47 18.29 -5.48
C SER A 69 28.72 18.83 -4.06
N LEU A 70 27.66 19.35 -3.41
CA LEU A 70 27.76 19.86 -2.04
C LEU A 70 27.81 18.71 -1.04
N ILE A 71 28.86 18.70 -0.25
CA ILE A 71 29.00 17.84 0.93
C ILE A 71 29.22 18.77 2.11
N VAL A 72 28.35 18.64 3.12
CA VAL A 72 28.40 19.49 4.31
C VAL A 72 29.03 18.70 5.45
N THR A 73 30.13 19.21 6.00
CA THR A 73 30.73 18.65 7.20
C THR A 73 29.91 19.04 8.42
N ILE A 74 29.58 18.06 9.24
CA ILE A 74 28.90 18.23 10.52
C ILE A 74 29.96 18.22 11.64
N PRO A 75 30.14 19.32 12.38
CA PRO A 75 31.14 19.38 13.43
C PRO A 75 30.77 18.46 14.61
N GLY A 76 31.77 17.90 15.26
CA GLY A 76 31.62 17.13 16.51
C GLY A 76 31.88 18.00 17.74
N ALA A 77 31.49 17.52 18.92
CA ALA A 77 31.73 18.16 20.19
C ALA A 77 33.22 18.20 20.50
N ALA A 78 33.71 19.33 21.02
CA ALA A 78 35.12 19.46 21.42
C ALA A 78 35.52 18.46 22.51
N SER A 79 34.58 18.10 23.39
CA SER A 79 34.78 17.10 24.44
C SER A 79 34.75 15.66 23.93
N ASN A 80 34.11 15.41 22.74
CA ASN A 80 33.85 14.09 22.15
C ASN A 80 33.71 12.98 23.20
N PRO A 81 32.66 13.05 24.06
CA PRO A 81 32.56 12.20 25.25
C PRO A 81 32.44 10.71 24.89
N ASN A 82 32.02 10.40 23.65
CA ASN A 82 31.80 9.05 23.18
C ASN A 82 32.90 8.51 22.27
N GLY A 83 33.96 9.31 21.97
CA GLY A 83 35.20 8.86 21.34
C GLY A 83 35.13 8.49 19.85
N ASN A 84 33.95 8.41 19.25
CA ASN A 84 33.74 7.86 17.91
C ASN A 84 33.29 8.90 16.86
N CYS A 85 32.98 10.13 17.27
CA CYS A 85 32.48 11.19 16.42
C CYS A 85 33.58 12.13 15.95
N SER A 86 34.13 11.92 14.76
CA SER A 86 35.11 12.82 14.17
C SER A 86 34.97 12.84 12.65
N PRO A 87 34.49 13.94 12.03
CA PRO A 87 34.17 15.23 12.65
C PRO A 87 32.98 15.21 13.60
N GLY A 88 31.80 14.73 13.22
CA GLY A 88 30.64 14.54 14.07
C GLY A 88 29.90 13.23 13.76
N CYS A 89 28.89 12.88 14.56
CA CYS A 89 28.00 11.73 14.32
C CYS A 89 26.54 12.21 14.17
N PRO A 90 26.16 12.82 13.03
CA PRO A 90 24.78 13.28 12.84
C PRO A 90 23.80 12.12 12.80
N THR A 91 22.62 12.35 13.38
CA THR A 91 21.53 11.38 13.47
C THR A 91 20.26 11.91 12.77
N GLY A 92 19.38 12.62 13.46
CA GLY A 92 18.23 13.26 12.85
C GLY A 92 18.58 14.47 12.00
N THR A 93 17.72 14.80 11.06
CA THR A 93 17.76 16.05 10.32
C THR A 93 16.36 16.58 10.04
N ILE A 94 16.19 17.89 10.11
CA ILE A 94 14.95 18.56 9.70
C ILE A 94 15.26 19.69 8.70
N ALA A 95 14.30 19.94 7.81
CA ALA A 95 14.29 21.08 6.92
C ALA A 95 13.49 22.22 7.54
N ASN A 96 14.01 23.45 7.46
CA ASN A 96 13.33 24.65 7.89
C ASN A 96 13.05 25.56 6.69
N ALA A 97 11.81 25.57 6.24
CA ALA A 97 11.38 26.45 5.13
C ALA A 97 11.17 27.92 5.56
N ASN A 98 11.30 28.24 6.85
CA ASN A 98 11.09 29.61 7.38
C ASN A 98 12.40 30.25 7.82
N SER A 99 12.94 31.11 6.96
CA SER A 99 14.22 31.80 7.21
C SER A 99 14.23 32.75 8.43
N THR A 100 13.07 33.00 9.07
CA THR A 100 13.01 33.82 10.30
C THR A 100 13.28 33.03 11.56
N TYR A 101 13.28 31.69 11.48
CA TYR A 101 13.56 30.80 12.60
C TYR A 101 14.97 30.20 12.48
N PHE A 102 15.47 29.73 13.59
CA PHE A 102 16.74 28.99 13.67
C PHE A 102 17.92 29.75 13.07
N SER A 103 17.96 31.08 13.32
CA SER A 103 18.99 31.98 12.78
C SER A 103 19.14 31.92 11.25
N GLY A 104 18.06 31.59 10.54
CA GLY A 104 18.04 31.47 9.09
C GLY A 104 18.60 30.14 8.55
N ALA A 105 18.83 29.15 9.41
CA ALA A 105 19.23 27.82 8.99
C ALA A 105 18.18 27.18 8.08
N ALA A 106 18.59 26.63 6.96
CA ALA A 106 17.75 25.84 6.08
C ALA A 106 17.60 24.38 6.55
N PHE A 107 18.66 23.84 7.16
CA PHE A 107 18.66 22.50 7.74
C PHE A 107 19.25 22.52 9.15
N VAL A 108 18.69 21.65 10.00
CA VAL A 108 19.16 21.45 11.37
C VAL A 108 19.39 19.96 11.58
N PHE A 109 20.47 19.63 12.30
CA PHE A 109 20.85 18.27 12.63
C PHE A 109 21.00 18.13 14.13
N ASP A 110 20.85 16.94 14.65
CA ASP A 110 21.33 16.54 15.96
C ASP A 110 22.43 15.48 15.86
N THR A 111 23.16 15.25 16.94
CA THR A 111 24.31 14.35 16.93
C THR A 111 24.38 13.47 18.17
N GLU A 112 25.03 12.30 18.06
CA GLU A 112 25.23 11.38 19.18
C GLU A 112 26.15 11.94 20.28
N ASP A 113 26.94 12.94 19.97
CA ASP A 113 27.77 13.64 20.95
C ASP A 113 27.09 14.88 21.59
N GLY A 114 25.77 14.99 21.42
CA GLY A 114 24.92 15.92 22.16
C GLY A 114 24.85 17.33 21.60
N LEU A 115 25.05 17.52 20.29
CA LEU A 115 24.97 18.83 19.65
C LEU A 115 23.67 19.01 18.89
N ILE A 116 23.21 20.26 18.80
CA ILE A 116 22.28 20.75 17.79
C ILE A 116 23.09 21.60 16.79
N ILE A 117 23.01 21.24 15.53
CA ILE A 117 23.81 21.79 14.43
C ILE A 117 22.89 22.50 13.45
N SER A 118 23.27 23.68 12.99
CA SER A 118 22.53 24.47 12.00
C SER A 118 23.32 24.65 10.72
N TRP A 119 22.67 24.63 9.59
CA TRP A 119 23.28 24.92 8.29
C TRP A 119 22.40 25.92 7.50
N ALA A 120 23.03 27.00 7.05
CA ALA A 120 22.41 27.99 6.16
C ALA A 120 23.10 28.06 4.80
N SER A 121 24.43 27.88 4.75
CA SER A 121 25.23 27.89 3.53
C SER A 121 26.66 27.40 3.77
N GLY A 122 27.38 27.09 2.70
CA GLY A 122 28.79 26.66 2.75
C GLY A 122 28.92 25.16 2.92
N THR A 123 30.18 24.71 3.15
CA THR A 123 30.55 23.29 3.23
C THR A 123 30.73 22.77 4.65
N VAL A 124 30.56 23.62 5.66
CA VAL A 124 30.66 23.27 7.08
C VAL A 124 29.44 23.85 7.81
N ALA A 125 28.76 23.03 8.56
CA ALA A 125 27.64 23.45 9.41
C ALA A 125 28.16 24.09 10.72
N THR A 126 27.31 24.74 11.47
CA THR A 126 27.64 25.50 12.67
C THR A 126 27.00 24.86 13.91
N ILE A 127 27.73 24.73 15.01
CA ILE A 127 27.16 24.34 16.30
C ILE A 127 26.22 25.44 16.77
N ALA A 128 24.93 25.13 16.86
CA ALA A 128 23.90 26.04 17.34
C ALA A 128 23.69 25.92 18.86
N PHE A 129 23.80 24.70 19.38
CA PHE A 129 23.73 24.43 20.82
C PHE A 129 24.60 23.21 21.16
N ASP A 130 25.38 23.32 22.24
CA ASP A 130 26.26 22.26 22.75
C ASP A 130 25.75 21.77 24.11
N ASN A 131 25.21 20.55 24.13
CA ASN A 131 24.75 19.86 25.34
C ASN A 131 25.63 18.65 25.69
N SER A 132 26.80 18.53 25.06
CA SER A 132 27.72 17.40 25.24
C SER A 132 28.18 17.22 26.68
N ALA A 133 28.38 18.34 27.40
CA ALA A 133 28.76 18.33 28.81
C ALA A 133 27.74 17.68 29.76
N SER A 134 26.47 17.59 29.35
CA SER A 134 25.41 16.88 30.10
C SER A 134 25.40 15.37 29.84
N GLY A 135 26.22 14.88 28.92
CA GLY A 135 26.20 13.51 28.43
C GLY A 135 25.02 13.22 27.50
N ALA A 136 24.42 14.23 26.87
CA ALA A 136 23.34 14.04 25.92
C ALA A 136 23.77 13.17 24.73
N VAL A 137 22.88 12.27 24.30
CA VAL A 137 23.03 11.44 23.10
C VAL A 137 21.74 11.59 22.30
N TYR A 138 21.78 12.41 21.24
CA TYR A 138 20.60 12.63 20.42
C TYR A 138 20.52 11.56 19.31
N LYS A 139 19.35 10.98 19.17
CA LYS A 139 19.12 9.90 18.19
C LYS A 139 18.09 10.28 17.12
N GLY A 140 17.39 11.41 17.26
CA GLY A 140 16.40 11.84 16.29
C GLY A 140 15.87 13.24 16.58
N LEU A 141 15.48 13.96 15.54
CA LEU A 141 15.08 15.36 15.56
C LEU A 141 13.76 15.57 14.83
N ALA A 142 12.88 16.38 15.40
CA ALA A 142 11.63 16.77 14.74
C ALA A 142 11.36 18.27 14.91
N LEU A 143 10.60 18.84 13.96
CA LEU A 143 10.13 20.22 14.02
C LEU A 143 8.65 20.25 14.41
N LEU A 144 8.33 20.86 15.54
CA LEU A 144 6.97 21.10 16.03
C LEU A 144 6.66 22.58 16.08
N GLY A 145 6.03 23.09 15.03
CA GLY A 145 5.78 24.53 14.88
C GLY A 145 7.09 25.31 14.82
N THR A 146 7.43 26.03 15.89
CA THR A 146 8.67 26.81 16.02
C THR A 146 9.68 26.16 16.99
N ASN A 147 9.39 24.97 17.49
CA ASN A 147 10.25 24.27 18.44
C ASN A 147 10.93 23.07 17.78
N LEU A 148 12.18 22.84 18.13
CA LEU A 148 12.88 21.60 17.85
C LEU A 148 12.67 20.62 19.00
N LEU A 149 12.41 19.37 18.66
CA LEU A 149 12.31 18.25 19.59
C LEU A 149 13.46 17.30 19.32
N ALA A 150 14.34 17.08 20.29
CA ALA A 150 15.49 16.19 20.17
C ALA A 150 15.33 14.98 21.10
N ALA A 151 15.37 13.78 20.54
CA ALA A 151 15.26 12.53 21.26
C ALA A 151 16.57 12.24 22.02
N ASN A 152 16.66 12.61 23.29
CA ASN A 152 17.84 12.40 24.12
C ASN A 152 17.82 10.97 24.71
N PHE A 153 18.47 10.07 23.99
CA PHE A 153 18.48 8.64 24.32
C PHE A 153 19.16 8.36 25.65
N ASN A 154 20.26 9.06 25.98
CA ASN A 154 20.97 8.86 27.23
C ASN A 154 20.12 9.20 28.45
N THR A 155 19.45 10.37 28.43
CA THR A 155 18.64 10.82 29.58
C THR A 155 17.25 10.19 29.62
N GLY A 156 16.80 9.56 28.51
CA GLY A 156 15.45 9.03 28.37
C GLY A 156 14.38 10.11 28.22
N LYS A 157 14.74 11.30 27.72
CA LYS A 157 13.84 12.46 27.59
C LYS A 157 13.81 13.00 26.17
N VAL A 158 12.82 13.80 25.86
CA VAL A 158 12.80 14.68 24.70
C VAL A 158 13.22 16.07 25.16
N ASP A 159 14.36 16.56 24.67
CA ASP A 159 14.78 17.93 24.90
C ASP A 159 14.11 18.86 23.88
N VAL A 160 13.72 20.06 24.33
CA VAL A 160 13.00 21.02 23.50
C VAL A 160 13.82 22.31 23.38
N TYR A 161 13.94 22.81 22.15
CA TYR A 161 14.62 24.08 21.84
C TYR A 161 13.66 25.01 21.11
N ASP A 162 13.70 26.30 21.43
CA ASP A 162 12.95 27.34 20.73
C ASP A 162 13.55 27.68 19.36
N SER A 163 12.93 28.60 18.65
CA SER A 163 13.37 29.08 17.33
C SER A 163 14.73 29.81 17.33
N ASN A 164 15.32 30.08 18.49
CA ASN A 164 16.66 30.64 18.67
C ASN A 164 17.67 29.60 19.18
N PHE A 165 17.31 28.33 19.17
CA PHE A 165 18.08 27.21 19.74
C PHE A 165 18.26 27.28 21.26
N ALA A 166 17.50 28.11 21.97
CA ALA A 166 17.54 28.14 23.42
C ALA A 166 16.73 26.97 24.02
N PRO A 167 17.27 26.24 25.00
CA PRO A 167 16.51 25.23 25.72
C PRO A 167 15.20 25.81 26.29
N THR A 168 14.11 25.12 26.07
CA THR A 168 12.79 25.55 26.52
C THR A 168 11.96 24.34 26.99
N SER A 169 10.72 24.56 27.38
CA SER A 169 9.79 23.49 27.76
C SER A 169 8.40 23.79 27.24
N LEU A 170 7.68 22.76 26.87
CA LEU A 170 6.24 22.83 26.59
C LEU A 170 5.45 22.54 27.88
N ALA A 171 4.14 22.69 27.80
CA ALA A 171 3.25 22.44 28.96
C ALA A 171 3.32 20.99 29.46
N GLY A 172 3.47 20.03 28.51
CA GLY A 172 3.81 18.64 28.77
C GLY A 172 5.32 18.41 28.67
N SER A 173 5.76 17.22 29.07
CA SER A 173 7.19 16.87 29.17
C SER A 173 7.56 15.68 28.27
N PHE A 174 6.71 15.29 27.33
CA PHE A 174 6.91 14.09 26.50
C PHE A 174 7.18 12.83 27.35
N THR A 175 6.46 12.69 28.44
CA THR A 175 6.65 11.58 29.39
C THR A 175 5.44 10.66 29.38
N ASP A 176 5.65 9.37 29.08
CA ASP A 176 4.70 8.31 29.38
C ASP A 176 4.93 7.86 30.84
N PRO A 177 3.94 8.02 31.74
CA PRO A 177 4.09 7.62 33.15
C PRO A 177 4.26 6.10 33.33
N ASN A 178 3.97 5.29 32.30
CA ASN A 178 4.02 3.84 32.34
C ASN A 178 5.07 3.26 31.37
N LEU A 179 5.98 4.08 30.85
CA LEU A 179 7.02 3.60 29.92
C LEU A 179 7.82 2.46 30.56
N PRO A 180 7.93 1.30 29.90
CA PRO A 180 8.73 0.19 30.41
C PRO A 180 10.19 0.58 30.67
N ALA A 181 10.73 0.11 31.78
CA ALA A 181 12.09 0.43 32.18
C ALA A 181 13.14 0.02 31.12
N GLY A 182 14.13 0.87 30.88
CA GLY A 182 15.18 0.67 29.90
C GLY A 182 14.85 1.15 28.49
N LEU A 183 13.60 1.50 28.20
CA LEU A 183 13.24 2.17 26.95
C LEU A 183 13.59 3.66 27.02
N ALA A 184 14.09 4.22 25.91
CA ALA A 184 14.38 5.63 25.77
C ALA A 184 13.99 6.13 24.37
N PRO A 185 13.73 7.46 24.20
CA PRO A 185 13.40 8.06 22.91
C PRO A 185 14.53 7.82 21.90
N HIS A 186 14.21 7.14 20.81
CA HIS A 186 15.15 6.71 19.76
C HIS A 186 14.88 7.42 18.43
N GLY A 187 13.61 7.61 18.07
CA GLY A 187 13.16 8.41 16.95
C GLY A 187 12.01 9.32 17.36
N ILE A 188 11.82 10.42 16.65
CA ILE A 188 10.73 11.35 16.92
C ILE A 188 10.24 11.98 15.62
N HIS A 189 8.92 11.96 15.39
CA HIS A 189 8.31 12.46 14.16
C HIS A 189 7.01 13.20 14.45
N VAL A 190 6.70 14.21 13.64
CA VAL A 190 5.45 14.96 13.71
C VAL A 190 4.55 14.57 12.55
N ILE A 191 3.36 14.04 12.84
CA ILE A 191 2.35 13.68 11.86
C ILE A 191 1.07 14.48 12.17
N GLY A 192 0.78 15.44 11.31
CA GLY A 192 -0.31 16.38 11.56
C GLY A 192 -0.06 17.26 12.80
N SER A 193 -0.88 17.13 13.84
CA SER A 193 -0.72 17.83 15.12
C SER A 193 -0.22 16.91 16.25
N GLN A 194 0.16 15.70 15.94
CA GLN A 194 0.62 14.69 16.90
C GLN A 194 2.12 14.46 16.77
N VAL A 195 2.76 14.20 17.90
CA VAL A 195 4.18 13.81 17.97
C VAL A 195 4.24 12.32 18.30
N TYR A 196 4.87 11.57 17.41
CA TYR A 196 5.14 10.14 17.58
C TYR A 196 6.58 9.99 18.09
N VAL A 197 6.73 9.38 19.25
CA VAL A 197 8.05 9.06 19.81
C VAL A 197 8.25 7.55 19.74
N ALA A 198 9.29 7.15 19.02
CA ALA A 198 9.74 5.77 18.94
C ALA A 198 10.76 5.52 20.05
N TYR A 199 10.52 4.49 20.86
CA TYR A 199 11.40 4.11 21.94
C TYR A 199 12.12 2.80 21.62
N ALA A 200 13.40 2.73 21.98
CA ALA A 200 14.20 1.50 21.91
C ALA A 200 14.87 1.18 23.24
N MET A 201 15.25 -0.08 23.43
CA MET A 201 15.97 -0.53 24.62
C MET A 201 17.38 0.05 24.64
N GLN A 202 17.77 0.69 25.75
CA GLN A 202 19.11 1.21 25.94
C GLN A 202 20.11 0.09 26.24
N ASP A 203 21.34 0.23 25.74
CA ASP A 203 22.49 -0.53 26.23
C ASP A 203 22.94 -0.03 27.63
N THR A 204 23.95 -0.68 28.21
CA THR A 204 24.44 -0.30 29.56
C THR A 204 25.01 1.13 29.61
N PRO A 205 25.80 1.61 28.64
CA PRO A 205 26.25 3.00 28.58
C PRO A 205 25.12 4.01 28.29
N LYS A 206 23.92 3.55 27.89
CA LYS A 206 22.81 4.37 27.41
C LYS A 206 23.14 5.19 26.17
N HIS A 207 23.93 4.60 25.30
CA HIS A 207 24.39 5.20 24.06
C HIS A 207 23.71 4.55 22.85
N ASP A 208 23.70 3.20 22.78
CA ASP A 208 23.19 2.48 21.63
C ASP A 208 21.88 1.73 21.92
N ALA A 209 21.04 1.63 20.88
CA ALA A 209 19.84 0.83 20.94
C ALA A 209 20.17 -0.66 20.87
N MET A 210 19.61 -1.45 21.78
CA MET A 210 19.72 -2.90 21.78
C MET A 210 18.57 -3.51 20.95
N PRO A 211 18.88 -4.12 19.79
CA PRO A 211 17.87 -4.81 19.00
C PRO A 211 17.28 -6.02 19.74
N GLY A 212 16.02 -6.28 19.47
CA GLY A 212 15.30 -7.44 19.99
C GLY A 212 13.85 -7.45 19.54
N ALA A 213 13.30 -8.62 19.27
CA ALA A 213 11.89 -8.73 18.89
C ALA A 213 11.00 -8.18 19.99
N GLY A 214 10.17 -7.18 19.68
CA GLY A 214 9.33 -6.48 20.63
C GLY A 214 10.06 -5.47 21.52
N ALA A 215 11.35 -5.25 21.30
CA ALA A 215 12.15 -4.27 22.04
C ALA A 215 11.94 -2.86 21.46
N GLY A 216 10.74 -2.33 21.68
CA GLY A 216 10.35 -0.99 21.28
C GLY A 216 8.91 -0.69 21.59
N GLN A 217 8.59 0.60 21.67
CA GLN A 217 7.25 1.15 21.88
C GLN A 217 7.10 2.40 21.01
N ILE A 218 5.89 2.73 20.63
CA ILE A 218 5.56 4.01 20.01
C ILE A 218 4.49 4.69 20.84
N ASP A 219 4.76 5.93 21.26
CA ASP A 219 3.78 6.76 21.95
C ASP A 219 3.37 7.95 21.13
N ILE A 220 2.15 8.43 21.38
CA ILE A 220 1.61 9.65 20.81
C ILE A 220 1.52 10.72 21.89
N PHE A 221 2.01 11.92 21.56
CA PHE A 221 1.87 13.13 22.34
C PHE A 221 1.14 14.20 21.54
N ASP A 222 0.50 15.15 22.23
CA ASP A 222 -0.08 16.32 21.58
C ASP A 222 1.00 17.39 21.28
N SER A 223 0.60 18.48 20.62
CA SER A 223 1.48 19.58 20.28
C SER A 223 2.00 20.39 21.49
N ASN A 224 1.53 20.12 22.69
CA ASN A 224 2.02 20.69 23.94
C ASN A 224 2.94 19.72 24.70
N GLY A 225 3.21 18.53 24.15
CA GLY A 225 4.02 17.50 24.80
C GLY A 225 3.30 16.68 25.87
N ASN A 226 1.95 16.77 25.94
CA ASN A 226 1.18 15.92 26.85
C ASN A 226 1.02 14.52 26.24
N PHE A 227 1.15 13.50 27.09
CA PHE A 227 0.91 12.12 26.69
C PHE A 227 -0.56 11.92 26.28
N VAL A 228 -0.78 11.34 25.12
CA VAL A 228 -2.12 11.03 24.58
C VAL A 228 -2.40 9.54 24.76
N SER A 229 -1.55 8.69 24.23
CA SER A 229 -1.73 7.23 24.31
C SER A 229 -0.46 6.48 23.89
N VAL A 230 -0.35 5.25 24.31
CA VAL A 230 0.52 4.27 23.65
C VAL A 230 -0.09 3.91 22.31
N PHE A 231 0.65 4.11 21.22
CA PHE A 231 0.23 3.72 19.87
C PHE A 231 0.52 2.24 19.61
N VAL A 232 1.76 1.79 19.90
CA VAL A 232 2.16 0.38 19.87
C VAL A 232 2.92 0.07 21.14
N ALA A 233 2.35 -0.77 22.00
CA ALA A 233 2.97 -1.12 23.27
C ALA A 233 4.14 -2.09 23.10
N ALA A 234 5.15 -1.96 23.96
CA ALA A 234 6.27 -2.90 24.02
C ALA A 234 5.80 -4.34 24.27
N GLY A 235 6.45 -5.32 23.65
CA GLY A 235 6.13 -6.74 23.84
C GLY A 235 6.50 -7.60 22.62
N SER A 236 6.79 -8.86 22.84
CA SER A 236 7.35 -9.78 21.84
C SER A 236 6.49 -10.04 20.58
N SER A 237 5.24 -9.61 20.58
CA SER A 237 4.32 -9.76 19.44
C SER A 237 3.94 -8.44 18.75
N ASN A 238 4.60 -7.34 19.11
CA ASN A 238 4.24 -6.01 18.57
C ASN A 238 4.84 -5.68 17.21
N ASN A 239 5.69 -6.55 16.64
CA ASN A 239 6.38 -6.36 15.37
C ASN A 239 7.27 -5.09 15.31
N LEU A 240 7.80 -4.68 16.47
CA LEU A 240 8.81 -3.64 16.59
C LEU A 240 10.16 -4.24 17.00
N ASN A 241 11.24 -3.64 16.51
CA ASN A 241 12.61 -4.04 16.81
C ASN A 241 13.53 -2.82 16.74
N ALA A 242 13.76 -2.16 17.86
CA ALA A 242 14.43 -0.86 17.93
C ALA A 242 13.88 0.12 16.87
N PRO A 243 12.59 0.50 16.93
CA PRO A 243 11.95 1.36 15.93
C PRO A 243 12.58 2.75 15.91
N TRP A 244 12.61 3.38 14.71
CA TRP A 244 13.14 4.72 14.56
C TRP A 244 12.21 5.64 13.75
N GLY A 245 12.10 5.47 12.42
CA GLY A 245 11.28 6.29 11.53
C GLY A 245 9.79 5.99 11.66
N VAL A 246 8.98 7.04 11.67
CA VAL A 246 7.51 6.92 11.69
C VAL A 246 6.92 7.88 10.66
N VAL A 247 6.16 7.36 9.70
CA VAL A 247 5.56 8.17 8.64
C VAL A 247 4.15 7.70 8.30
N ALA A 248 3.25 8.64 7.97
CA ALA A 248 1.92 8.31 7.46
C ALA A 248 1.98 8.04 5.96
N ALA A 249 1.51 6.90 5.53
CA ALA A 249 1.45 6.54 4.12
C ALA A 249 0.32 7.31 3.41
N PRO A 250 0.56 7.85 2.21
CA PRO A 250 -0.47 8.50 1.41
C PRO A 250 -1.48 7.48 0.87
N ALA A 251 -2.65 7.95 0.46
CA ALA A 251 -3.71 7.12 -0.13
C ALA A 251 -3.26 6.37 -1.42
N SER A 252 -2.18 6.81 -2.06
CA SER A 252 -1.58 6.19 -3.25
C SER A 252 -0.62 5.04 -2.93
N PHE A 253 -0.31 4.77 -1.65
CA PHE A 253 0.72 3.79 -1.26
C PHE A 253 0.18 2.35 -1.19
N GLY A 254 -0.65 1.94 -2.12
CA GLY A 254 -1.06 0.54 -2.34
C GLY A 254 -1.71 -0.12 -1.12
N THR A 255 -1.22 -1.29 -0.73
CA THR A 255 -1.79 -2.11 0.35
C THR A 255 -1.82 -1.39 1.70
N PHE A 256 -0.83 -0.54 1.98
CA PHE A 256 -0.70 0.20 3.24
C PHE A 256 -1.10 1.67 3.11
N ALA A 257 -2.03 1.98 2.16
CA ALA A 257 -2.57 3.32 2.00
C ALA A 257 -3.25 3.83 3.29
N ASN A 258 -2.87 5.03 3.75
CA ASN A 258 -3.35 5.69 4.96
C ASN A 258 -2.94 5.01 6.30
N ASP A 259 -2.06 4.03 6.26
CA ASP A 259 -1.49 3.40 7.46
C ASP A 259 -0.27 4.19 7.97
N ILE A 260 0.14 3.90 9.19
CA ILE A 260 1.37 4.39 9.79
C ILE A 260 2.47 3.35 9.57
N LEU A 261 3.54 3.76 8.89
CA LEU A 261 4.71 2.92 8.65
C LEU A 261 5.77 3.21 9.70
N ILE A 262 6.38 2.16 10.24
CA ILE A 262 7.42 2.23 11.25
C ILE A 262 8.64 1.45 10.76
N SER A 263 9.79 2.11 10.67
CA SER A 263 11.07 1.44 10.38
C SER A 263 11.63 0.78 11.63
N ASN A 264 12.19 -0.39 11.46
CA ASN A 264 12.84 -1.17 12.52
C ASN A 264 14.35 -1.25 12.25
N PHE A 265 15.14 -0.51 13.01
CA PHE A 265 16.61 -0.57 12.92
C PHE A 265 17.12 -1.99 13.18
N GLY A 266 16.53 -2.67 14.16
CA GLY A 266 17.06 -3.93 14.68
C GLY A 266 16.95 -5.13 13.74
N ASP A 267 15.99 -5.13 12.82
CA ASP A 267 15.82 -6.22 11.84
C ASP A 267 15.70 -5.75 10.39
N GLY A 268 15.73 -4.44 10.15
CA GLY A 268 15.72 -3.85 8.82
C GLY A 268 14.38 -3.93 8.10
N THR A 269 13.28 -4.11 8.83
CA THR A 269 11.95 -4.22 8.26
C THR A 269 11.15 -2.92 8.37
N ILE A 270 10.10 -2.78 7.56
CA ILE A 270 9.06 -1.76 7.74
C ILE A 270 7.78 -2.46 8.16
N SER A 271 7.26 -2.09 9.32
CA SER A 271 5.99 -2.56 9.85
C SER A 271 4.89 -1.52 9.64
N ALA A 272 3.72 -1.95 9.16
CA ALA A 272 2.56 -1.10 8.93
C ALA A 272 1.50 -1.33 10.02
N PHE A 273 0.94 -0.24 10.51
CA PHE A 273 -0.12 -0.22 11.52
C PHE A 273 -1.25 0.69 11.05
N ASP A 274 -2.50 0.33 11.35
CA ASP A 274 -3.60 1.26 11.12
C ASP A 274 -3.51 2.47 12.08
N THR A 275 -4.36 3.47 11.88
CA THR A 275 -4.38 4.69 12.71
C THR A 275 -4.74 4.46 14.17
N THR A 276 -5.10 3.24 14.56
CA THR A 276 -5.37 2.84 15.96
C THR A 276 -4.19 2.11 16.61
N GLY A 277 -3.10 1.87 15.86
CA GLY A 277 -1.93 1.13 16.33
C GLY A 277 -2.05 -0.39 16.18
N LYS A 278 -3.06 -0.87 15.44
CA LYS A 278 -3.18 -2.30 15.13
C LYS A 278 -2.25 -2.68 14.00
N PHE A 279 -1.44 -3.70 14.20
CA PHE A 279 -0.56 -4.24 13.16
C PHE A 279 -1.35 -4.77 11.96
N ILE A 280 -0.96 -4.33 10.76
CA ILE A 280 -1.56 -4.71 9.47
C ILE A 280 -0.66 -5.70 8.74
N GLY A 281 0.65 -5.46 8.72
CA GLY A 281 1.61 -6.31 8.03
C GLY A 281 2.99 -5.69 7.94
N GLN A 282 3.93 -6.43 7.35
CA GLN A 282 5.24 -5.91 6.98
C GLN A 282 5.30 -5.65 5.48
N VAL A 283 6.12 -4.70 5.07
CA VAL A 283 6.35 -4.40 3.66
C VAL A 283 7.03 -5.59 2.99
N THR A 284 6.43 -6.09 1.90
CA THR A 284 6.89 -7.25 1.14
C THR A 284 7.16 -6.87 -0.31
N ASP A 285 7.98 -7.65 -1.00
CA ASP A 285 8.09 -7.60 -2.46
C ASP A 285 6.87 -8.25 -3.15
N SER A 286 6.86 -8.23 -4.48
CA SER A 286 5.79 -8.82 -5.29
C SER A 286 5.66 -10.35 -5.16
N SER A 287 6.65 -11.02 -4.56
CA SER A 287 6.61 -12.44 -4.22
C SER A 287 6.12 -12.72 -2.79
N SER A 288 5.69 -11.69 -2.07
CA SER A 288 5.27 -11.73 -0.66
C SER A 288 6.43 -12.02 0.32
N LYS A 289 7.68 -11.83 -0.10
CA LYS A 289 8.84 -11.90 0.77
C LYS A 289 9.02 -10.55 1.46
N VAL A 290 9.19 -10.56 2.79
CA VAL A 290 9.46 -9.34 3.57
C VAL A 290 10.74 -8.69 3.06
N LEU A 291 10.67 -7.38 2.78
CA LEU A 291 11.83 -6.57 2.43
C LEU A 291 12.63 -6.28 3.69
N VAL A 292 13.92 -6.56 3.63
CA VAL A 292 14.86 -6.39 4.74
C VAL A 292 16.02 -5.51 4.29
N ASN A 293 16.17 -4.37 4.93
CA ASN A 293 17.28 -3.43 4.74
C ASN A 293 17.98 -3.25 6.09
N PRO A 294 19.08 -3.96 6.36
CA PRO A 294 19.75 -3.94 7.66
C PRO A 294 20.12 -2.52 8.11
N GLY A 295 19.79 -2.18 9.35
CA GLY A 295 20.00 -0.84 9.88
C GLY A 295 19.09 0.20 9.26
N MET A 296 17.80 -0.11 9.11
CA MET A 296 16.83 0.83 8.56
C MET A 296 16.56 1.97 9.54
N TRP A 297 16.71 3.21 9.05
CA TRP A 297 16.58 4.42 9.83
C TRP A 297 15.34 5.23 9.44
N ASP A 298 15.51 6.28 8.68
CA ASP A 298 14.44 7.23 8.39
C ASP A 298 13.68 6.91 7.09
N MET A 299 12.47 7.46 7.03
CA MET A 299 11.56 7.30 5.90
C MET A 299 10.80 8.61 5.67
N VAL A 300 10.71 9.04 4.40
CA VAL A 300 9.90 10.17 3.99
C VAL A 300 9.18 9.87 2.68
N PHE A 301 7.99 10.42 2.49
CA PHE A 301 7.36 10.44 1.17
C PHE A 301 7.80 11.69 0.39
N GLY A 302 7.93 11.56 -0.92
CA GLY A 302 8.19 12.72 -1.77
C GLY A 302 7.09 13.78 -1.61
N ALA A 303 7.45 15.05 -1.69
CA ALA A 303 6.49 16.15 -1.60
C ALA A 303 7.07 17.43 -2.22
N GLY A 304 6.18 18.39 -2.54
CA GLY A 304 6.57 19.75 -2.92
C GLY A 304 7.48 19.87 -4.14
N GLY A 305 7.56 18.84 -4.99
CA GLY A 305 8.46 18.79 -6.14
C GLY A 305 9.75 18.01 -5.90
N THR A 306 10.00 17.59 -4.66
CA THR A 306 11.08 16.65 -4.31
C THR A 306 10.53 15.23 -4.28
N GLY A 307 10.82 14.43 -5.30
CA GLY A 307 10.31 13.07 -5.46
C GLY A 307 8.80 12.98 -5.75
N ASP A 308 8.34 11.77 -5.98
CA ASP A 308 6.92 11.47 -6.20
C ASP A 308 6.21 11.28 -4.86
N PRO A 309 5.03 11.92 -4.63
CA PRO A 309 4.28 11.79 -3.37
C PRO A 309 3.79 10.37 -3.04
N GLY A 310 3.74 9.47 -4.02
CA GLY A 310 3.41 8.05 -3.83
C GLY A 310 4.62 7.17 -3.57
N THR A 311 5.83 7.72 -3.58
CA THR A 311 7.09 7.01 -3.38
C THR A 311 7.63 7.25 -1.98
N LEU A 312 7.93 6.18 -1.26
CA LEU A 312 8.64 6.22 0.02
C LEU A 312 10.14 6.21 -0.26
N TYR A 313 10.86 7.21 0.25
CA TYR A 313 12.32 7.27 0.26
C TYR A 313 12.82 6.92 1.65
N PHE A 314 13.90 6.15 1.75
CA PHE A 314 14.41 5.72 3.03
C PHE A 314 15.92 5.56 3.05
N THR A 315 16.48 5.60 4.24
CA THR A 315 17.88 5.36 4.53
C THR A 315 18.04 4.07 5.30
N ALA A 316 19.09 3.31 4.98
CA ALA A 316 19.47 2.14 5.73
C ALA A 316 20.99 1.97 5.67
N GLY A 317 21.56 1.48 6.75
CA GLY A 317 22.98 1.21 6.87
C GLY A 317 23.32 1.08 8.34
N GLY A 318 24.17 0.14 8.67
CA GLY A 318 24.59 -0.11 10.04
C GLY A 318 26.08 0.01 10.21
N SER A 319 26.52 0.19 11.44
CA SER A 319 27.90 -0.02 11.82
C SER A 319 28.19 -1.52 11.83
N LEU A 320 29.38 -1.91 11.36
CA LEU A 320 29.86 -3.31 11.37
C LEU A 320 29.89 -3.96 12.76
N ASN A 321 29.74 -3.17 13.82
CA ASN A 321 29.87 -3.60 15.21
C ASN A 321 28.55 -3.89 15.92
N GLN A 322 27.42 -3.81 15.22
CA GLN A 322 26.12 -4.11 15.83
C GLN A 322 25.89 -5.63 15.95
N PRO A 323 25.43 -6.14 17.10
CA PRO A 323 25.39 -7.59 17.40
C PRO A 323 24.49 -8.43 16.49
N ASN A 324 23.60 -7.83 15.72
CA ASN A 324 22.67 -8.51 14.82
C ASN A 324 23.03 -8.42 13.34
N PHE A 325 24.14 -7.74 12.99
CA PHE A 325 24.64 -7.78 11.63
C PHE A 325 25.51 -9.01 11.43
N PRO A 326 25.46 -9.69 10.27
CA PRO A 326 26.31 -10.84 9.99
C PRO A 326 27.78 -10.45 10.20
N ALA A 327 28.49 -11.17 11.07
CA ALA A 327 29.91 -10.97 11.28
C ALA A 327 30.64 -11.08 9.94
N GLY A 328 31.36 -10.04 9.52
CA GLY A 328 32.09 -9.98 8.25
C GLY A 328 31.30 -9.45 7.05
N GLY A 329 30.04 -9.03 7.22
CA GLY A 329 29.29 -8.31 6.18
C GLY A 329 29.86 -6.87 6.05
N SER A 330 30.17 -6.44 4.83
CA SER A 330 30.39 -5.01 4.55
C SER A 330 29.13 -4.26 4.97
N ALA A 331 29.24 -3.19 5.77
CA ALA A 331 28.13 -2.32 6.11
C ALA A 331 27.66 -1.61 4.83
N THR A 332 26.74 -2.23 4.13
CA THR A 332 26.14 -1.66 2.93
C THR A 332 25.14 -0.61 3.35
N SER A 333 25.48 0.63 3.09
CA SER A 333 24.57 1.76 3.28
C SER A 333 23.80 2.00 1.99
N VAL A 334 22.53 2.34 2.11
CA VAL A 334 21.69 2.69 0.97
C VAL A 334 20.79 3.90 1.27
N PHE A 335 20.61 4.73 0.27
CA PHE A 335 19.46 5.59 0.07
C PHE A 335 18.62 4.94 -1.03
N ALA A 336 17.38 4.65 -0.75
CA ALA A 336 16.54 3.86 -1.65
C ALA A 336 15.12 4.41 -1.74
N SER A 337 14.42 4.03 -2.80
CA SER A 337 13.00 4.32 -2.99
C SER A 337 12.18 3.03 -3.00
N LEU A 338 10.92 3.15 -2.57
CA LEU A 338 9.95 2.07 -2.51
C LEU A 338 8.63 2.55 -3.09
N VAL A 339 8.13 1.85 -4.09
CA VAL A 339 6.83 2.13 -4.72
C VAL A 339 5.94 0.90 -4.65
N PRO A 340 4.61 1.04 -4.59
CA PRO A 340 3.71 -0.08 -4.80
C PRO A 340 4.07 -0.78 -6.11
N ALA A 341 4.31 -2.09 -6.08
CA ALA A 341 4.53 -2.85 -7.30
C ALA A 341 3.28 -2.67 -8.17
N SER A 342 3.47 -2.31 -9.44
CA SER A 342 2.35 -2.24 -10.36
C SER A 342 1.59 -3.55 -10.29
N SER A 343 0.27 -3.49 -10.10
CA SER A 343 -0.56 -4.70 -10.14
C SER A 343 -0.33 -5.35 -11.49
N VAL A 344 0.43 -6.43 -11.51
CA VAL A 344 0.49 -7.27 -12.72
C VAL A 344 -0.91 -7.87 -12.78
N THR A 345 -1.76 -7.31 -13.65
CA THR A 345 -3.04 -7.94 -13.93
C THR A 345 -2.72 -9.38 -14.32
N ALA A 346 -3.23 -10.34 -13.54
CA ALA A 346 -2.94 -11.75 -13.82
C ALA A 346 -3.24 -12.04 -15.29
N PRO A 347 -2.37 -12.73 -16.03
CA PRO A 347 -2.59 -13.03 -17.43
C PRO A 347 -3.98 -13.62 -17.63
N ASN A 348 -4.80 -12.98 -18.46
CA ASN A 348 -6.17 -13.37 -18.76
C ASN A 348 -6.49 -12.93 -20.21
N PHE A 349 -7.65 -13.30 -20.70
CA PHE A 349 -8.16 -12.85 -21.99
C PHE A 349 -9.62 -12.43 -21.87
N SER A 350 -10.07 -11.59 -22.80
CA SER A 350 -11.49 -11.28 -22.99
C SER A 350 -11.94 -11.73 -24.38
N LEU A 351 -13.22 -12.10 -24.49
CA LEU A 351 -13.87 -12.41 -25.76
C LEU A 351 -14.78 -11.26 -26.17
N SER A 352 -14.77 -10.91 -27.46
CA SER A 352 -15.69 -9.95 -28.05
C SER A 352 -16.30 -10.53 -29.32
N LEU A 353 -17.53 -10.11 -29.63
CA LEU A 353 -18.30 -10.51 -30.78
C LEU A 353 -18.48 -9.31 -31.70
N SER A 354 -18.38 -9.52 -33.03
CA SER A 354 -18.66 -8.46 -34.03
C SER A 354 -20.11 -7.95 -33.96
N THR A 355 -21.04 -8.81 -33.50
CA THR A 355 -22.42 -8.45 -33.18
C THR A 355 -22.93 -9.34 -32.03
N PRO A 356 -23.68 -8.78 -31.07
CA PRO A 356 -24.26 -9.57 -29.98
C PRO A 356 -25.50 -10.36 -30.39
N SER A 357 -26.06 -10.12 -31.62
CA SER A 357 -27.24 -10.78 -32.12
C SER A 357 -27.18 -11.02 -33.62
N THR A 358 -27.90 -12.05 -34.10
CA THR A 358 -28.06 -12.37 -35.52
C THR A 358 -29.40 -13.02 -35.79
N THR A 359 -29.80 -13.07 -37.08
CA THR A 359 -31.01 -13.76 -37.53
C THR A 359 -30.61 -14.89 -38.47
N VAL A 360 -31.23 -16.07 -38.29
CA VAL A 360 -31.01 -17.25 -39.14
C VAL A 360 -32.36 -17.78 -39.61
N ASN A 361 -32.48 -17.96 -40.91
CA ASN A 361 -33.67 -18.61 -41.50
C ASN A 361 -33.52 -20.13 -41.42
N PRO A 362 -34.62 -20.93 -41.44
CA PRO A 362 -34.56 -22.37 -41.52
C PRO A 362 -33.71 -22.85 -42.71
N GLY A 363 -32.73 -23.74 -42.45
CA GLY A 363 -31.76 -24.20 -43.46
C GLY A 363 -30.66 -23.20 -43.80
N GLY A 364 -30.67 -21.99 -43.22
CA GLY A 364 -29.68 -20.95 -43.43
C GLY A 364 -28.57 -20.94 -42.37
N SER A 365 -27.62 -20.04 -42.56
CA SER A 365 -26.53 -19.80 -41.60
C SER A 365 -26.18 -18.31 -41.47
N ALA A 366 -25.55 -17.96 -40.33
CA ALA A 366 -25.01 -16.63 -40.06
C ALA A 366 -23.58 -16.74 -39.52
N ASN A 367 -22.74 -15.79 -39.88
CA ASN A 367 -21.35 -15.71 -39.43
C ASN A 367 -21.17 -14.56 -38.49
N ILE A 368 -20.45 -14.79 -37.40
CA ILE A 368 -20.07 -13.79 -36.39
C ILE A 368 -18.58 -13.91 -36.16
N THR A 369 -17.86 -12.81 -36.18
CA THR A 369 -16.44 -12.81 -35.80
C THR A 369 -16.34 -12.78 -34.28
N VAL A 370 -15.59 -13.73 -33.72
CA VAL A 370 -15.23 -13.81 -32.30
C VAL A 370 -13.76 -13.44 -32.18
N SER A 371 -13.45 -12.42 -31.42
CA SER A 371 -12.08 -11.94 -31.21
C SER A 371 -11.67 -12.10 -29.75
N ALA A 372 -10.39 -12.34 -29.51
CA ALA A 372 -9.80 -12.35 -28.17
C ALA A 372 -8.80 -11.21 -28.02
N ALA A 373 -8.83 -10.53 -26.86
CA ALA A 373 -7.85 -9.53 -26.47
C ALA A 373 -7.08 -10.02 -25.25
N ALA A 374 -5.75 -9.77 -25.25
CA ALA A 374 -4.88 -10.07 -24.11
C ALA A 374 -5.14 -9.13 -22.94
N VAL A 375 -5.11 -9.65 -21.73
CA VAL A 375 -5.13 -8.90 -20.47
C VAL A 375 -3.91 -9.37 -19.67
N GLY A 376 -3.15 -8.45 -19.08
CA GLY A 376 -2.01 -8.79 -18.21
C GLY A 376 -0.90 -9.59 -18.89
N GLY A 377 -0.63 -9.33 -20.19
CA GLY A 377 0.43 -10.02 -20.94
C GLY A 377 0.09 -11.46 -21.36
N PHE A 378 -1.18 -11.85 -21.33
CA PHE A 378 -1.63 -13.17 -21.78
C PHE A 378 -1.29 -13.39 -23.26
N ASN A 379 -0.62 -14.49 -23.58
CA ASN A 379 -0.21 -14.83 -24.97
C ASN A 379 -0.48 -16.31 -25.33
N SER A 380 -1.16 -17.05 -24.46
CA SER A 380 -1.42 -18.48 -24.68
C SER A 380 -2.55 -18.71 -25.68
N GLN A 381 -2.60 -19.90 -26.25
CA GLN A 381 -3.66 -20.33 -27.16
C GLN A 381 -5.00 -20.47 -26.41
N ILE A 382 -6.09 -20.03 -27.05
CA ILE A 382 -7.47 -20.12 -26.57
C ILE A 382 -8.22 -21.10 -27.48
N THR A 383 -8.79 -22.14 -26.93
CA THR A 383 -9.70 -23.06 -27.63
C THR A 383 -11.12 -22.51 -27.55
N LEU A 384 -11.79 -22.38 -28.70
CA LEU A 384 -13.16 -21.90 -28.79
C LEU A 384 -14.13 -23.07 -28.94
N THR A 385 -15.18 -23.04 -28.15
CA THR A 385 -16.31 -23.96 -28.23
C THR A 385 -17.64 -23.18 -28.17
N CYS A 386 -18.72 -23.78 -28.60
CA CYS A 386 -20.04 -23.19 -28.48
C CYS A 386 -21.09 -24.22 -28.07
N THR A 387 -22.09 -23.73 -27.35
CA THR A 387 -23.30 -24.52 -27.00
C THR A 387 -24.49 -23.86 -27.64
N ALA A 388 -25.17 -24.60 -28.52
CA ALA A 388 -26.36 -24.16 -29.24
C ALA A 388 -27.60 -24.92 -28.78
N PRO A 389 -28.77 -24.28 -28.67
CA PRO A 389 -30.05 -24.95 -28.41
C PRO A 389 -30.46 -25.91 -29.55
N ALA A 390 -31.40 -26.78 -29.26
CA ALA A 390 -31.94 -27.73 -30.25
C ALA A 390 -32.46 -26.99 -31.52
N GLY A 391 -32.13 -27.52 -32.68
CA GLY A 391 -32.45 -26.92 -33.98
C GLY A 391 -31.36 -25.97 -34.50
N LEU A 392 -30.34 -25.63 -33.71
CA LEU A 392 -29.17 -24.90 -34.15
C LEU A 392 -27.92 -25.75 -34.00
N THR A 393 -26.95 -25.49 -34.89
CA THR A 393 -25.58 -25.96 -34.78
C THR A 393 -24.62 -24.80 -34.82
N CYS A 394 -23.46 -24.93 -34.23
CA CYS A 394 -22.42 -23.89 -34.25
C CYS A 394 -21.03 -24.50 -34.42
N ALA A 395 -20.17 -23.81 -35.18
CA ALA A 395 -18.79 -24.25 -35.44
C ALA A 395 -17.87 -23.05 -35.57
N PHE A 396 -16.59 -23.24 -35.22
CA PHE A 396 -15.52 -22.24 -35.35
C PHE A 396 -14.52 -22.57 -36.45
N SER A 397 -14.05 -21.54 -37.14
CA SER A 397 -12.94 -21.63 -38.08
C SER A 397 -12.05 -20.38 -37.97
N PRO A 398 -10.82 -20.51 -37.42
CA PRO A 398 -10.22 -21.67 -36.74
C PRO A 398 -10.83 -21.95 -35.38
N THR A 399 -10.68 -23.18 -34.86
CA THR A 399 -11.15 -23.57 -33.51
C THR A 399 -10.28 -23.05 -32.37
N THR A 400 -9.11 -22.51 -32.69
CA THR A 400 -8.18 -21.91 -31.73
C THR A 400 -7.68 -20.56 -32.20
N ILE A 401 -7.54 -19.63 -31.25
CA ILE A 401 -7.02 -18.28 -31.50
C ILE A 401 -5.96 -17.93 -30.43
N SER A 402 -5.09 -16.94 -30.73
CA SER A 402 -4.05 -16.45 -29.82
C SER A 402 -3.97 -14.93 -29.93
N PRO A 403 -4.01 -14.17 -28.83
CA PRO A 403 -3.97 -12.70 -28.87
C PRO A 403 -2.72 -12.10 -29.52
N GLY A 404 -1.59 -12.81 -29.52
CA GLY A 404 -0.34 -12.38 -30.19
C GLY A 404 -0.19 -12.84 -31.65
N GLY A 405 -1.16 -13.60 -32.18
CA GLY A 405 -1.17 -14.16 -33.54
C GLY A 405 -2.52 -14.01 -34.20
N THR A 406 -3.17 -15.15 -34.59
CA THR A 406 -4.55 -15.16 -35.08
C THR A 406 -5.49 -14.83 -33.92
N SER A 407 -5.89 -13.56 -33.76
CA SER A 407 -6.69 -13.08 -32.63
C SER A 407 -8.20 -13.23 -32.81
N SER A 408 -8.65 -13.77 -33.95
CA SER A 408 -10.10 -13.91 -34.25
C SER A 408 -10.42 -15.24 -34.95
N SER A 409 -11.66 -15.67 -34.81
CA SER A 409 -12.26 -16.83 -35.46
C SER A 409 -13.66 -16.49 -35.97
N THR A 410 -14.10 -17.17 -37.02
CA THR A 410 -15.48 -17.09 -37.50
C THR A 410 -16.33 -18.15 -36.83
N LEU A 411 -17.35 -17.73 -36.07
CA LEU A 411 -18.43 -18.56 -35.59
C LEU A 411 -19.50 -18.64 -36.67
N THR A 412 -19.76 -19.81 -37.20
CA THR A 412 -20.88 -20.10 -38.08
C THR A 412 -22.01 -20.73 -37.28
N ILE A 413 -23.19 -20.13 -37.26
CA ILE A 413 -24.42 -20.67 -36.63
C ILE A 413 -25.37 -21.06 -37.75
N SER A 414 -25.82 -22.32 -37.77
CA SER A 414 -26.73 -22.86 -38.82
C SER A 414 -28.01 -23.39 -38.17
N ALA A 415 -29.15 -23.11 -38.83
CA ALA A 415 -30.46 -23.64 -38.42
C ALA A 415 -30.84 -24.86 -39.27
N SER A 416 -31.46 -25.84 -38.65
CA SER A 416 -31.99 -27.02 -39.35
C SER A 416 -33.06 -26.63 -40.37
N SER A 417 -33.12 -27.32 -41.52
CA SER A 417 -34.08 -27.08 -42.57
C SER A 417 -35.52 -27.54 -42.24
N THR A 418 -35.67 -28.38 -41.22
CA THR A 418 -36.97 -28.80 -40.69
C THR A 418 -37.35 -27.92 -39.51
N PRO A 419 -38.47 -27.18 -39.57
CA PRO A 419 -38.97 -26.53 -38.37
C PRO A 419 -39.25 -27.62 -37.31
N PRO A 420 -39.03 -27.38 -36.04
CA PRO A 420 -39.39 -28.33 -35.01
C PRO A 420 -40.92 -28.55 -35.14
N SER A 421 -41.31 -29.81 -35.44
CA SER A 421 -42.72 -30.20 -35.53
C SER A 421 -43.36 -29.89 -34.17
N GLY A 422 -44.17 -28.84 -34.14
CA GLY A 422 -45.00 -28.50 -32.98
C GLY A 422 -46.07 -29.56 -32.78
N GLY A 423 -45.75 -30.59 -32.05
CA GLY A 423 -46.69 -31.63 -31.65
C GLY A 423 -46.51 -31.90 -30.17
N GLY A 424 -47.44 -31.40 -29.38
CA GLY A 424 -47.52 -31.78 -27.99
C GLY A 424 -47.86 -30.62 -27.05
N GLY A 425 -49.15 -30.51 -26.72
CA GLY A 425 -49.58 -29.63 -25.64
C GLY A 425 -48.81 -29.96 -24.35
N TYR A 426 -48.05 -29.02 -23.87
CA TYR A 426 -47.39 -29.15 -22.57
C TYR A 426 -48.44 -28.93 -21.48
N SER A 427 -48.86 -30.03 -20.88
CA SER A 427 -49.48 -30.04 -19.57
C SER A 427 -48.48 -29.43 -18.58
N VAL A 428 -48.86 -28.32 -17.99
CA VAL A 428 -48.04 -27.66 -16.95
C VAL A 428 -48.08 -28.54 -15.70
N HIS A 429 -47.20 -29.51 -15.64
CA HIS A 429 -46.89 -30.16 -14.36
C HIS A 429 -45.86 -29.34 -13.66
N GLY A 430 -46.20 -28.79 -12.50
CA GLY A 430 -45.33 -27.99 -11.67
C GLY A 430 -44.03 -28.75 -11.36
N MET A 431 -42.93 -28.30 -11.92
CA MET A 431 -41.62 -28.74 -11.52
C MET A 431 -41.24 -28.03 -10.24
N GLY A 432 -41.33 -28.79 -9.14
CA GLY A 432 -40.78 -28.37 -7.85
C GLY A 432 -39.31 -28.09 -7.97
N LEU A 433 -38.92 -26.92 -7.47
CA LEU A 433 -37.49 -26.59 -7.26
C LEU A 433 -36.87 -27.59 -6.28
N PHE A 434 -36.03 -28.48 -6.79
CA PHE A 434 -35.08 -29.21 -5.92
C PHE A 434 -33.90 -28.29 -5.65
N LEU A 435 -33.86 -27.71 -4.45
CA LEU A 435 -32.65 -27.15 -3.87
C LEU A 435 -31.85 -28.29 -3.23
N PRO A 436 -30.59 -28.50 -3.61
CA PRO A 436 -29.70 -29.42 -2.86
C PRO A 436 -29.35 -28.80 -1.51
N GLY A 437 -29.47 -29.63 -0.48
CA GLY A 437 -29.46 -29.33 0.92
C GLY A 437 -28.32 -28.48 1.44
N LEU A 438 -28.66 -27.48 2.23
CA LEU A 438 -27.79 -26.90 3.25
C LEU A 438 -28.02 -27.66 4.56
N GLY A 439 -27.01 -28.39 4.97
CA GLY A 439 -26.99 -29.09 6.26
C GLY A 439 -27.13 -28.10 7.43
N LEU A 440 -28.10 -28.40 8.28
CA LEU A 440 -28.28 -27.76 9.59
C LEU A 440 -27.07 -28.05 10.49
N PHE A 441 -26.34 -27.01 10.88
CA PHE A 441 -25.66 -27.00 12.16
C PHE A 441 -26.41 -26.08 13.11
N GLY A 442 -27.12 -26.72 14.02
CA GLY A 442 -27.76 -26.04 15.16
C GLY A 442 -26.70 -25.64 16.19
N THR A 443 -26.61 -24.35 16.48
CA THR A 443 -26.01 -23.87 17.71
C THR A 443 -27.03 -23.07 18.51
N LEU A 444 -27.26 -23.54 19.71
CA LEU A 444 -28.09 -22.94 20.75
C LEU A 444 -27.62 -21.50 21.05
N LEU A 445 -28.45 -20.50 20.76
CA LEU A 445 -28.20 -19.12 21.20
C LEU A 445 -29.07 -18.83 22.44
N THR A 446 -28.41 -18.65 23.55
CA THR A 446 -28.98 -18.15 24.79
C THR A 446 -29.40 -16.67 24.64
N ILE A 447 -30.64 -16.39 24.98
CA ILE A 447 -31.25 -15.06 24.97
C ILE A 447 -30.66 -14.19 26.07
N ARG A 448 -29.90 -13.14 25.70
CA ARG A 448 -29.51 -12.05 26.58
C ARG A 448 -30.21 -10.76 26.15
N LYS A 449 -30.98 -10.17 27.07
CA LYS A 449 -31.80 -8.95 26.88
C LYS A 449 -30.99 -7.79 26.29
N ARG A 450 -31.45 -7.17 25.21
CA ARG A 450 -30.90 -5.92 24.64
C ARG A 450 -31.88 -4.75 24.81
N LYS A 451 -31.32 -3.58 25.06
CA LYS A 451 -31.98 -2.27 25.23
C LYS A 451 -32.59 -1.76 23.92
N PRO A 452 -33.58 -0.85 23.96
CA PRO A 452 -34.31 -0.39 22.78
C PRO A 452 -33.49 0.54 21.88
N LEU A 453 -33.66 0.37 20.56
CA LEU A 453 -33.05 1.18 19.50
C LEU A 453 -33.74 2.54 19.35
N THR A 454 -32.97 3.57 19.10
CA THR A 454 -33.40 4.95 18.91
C THR A 454 -34.00 5.25 17.53
N ARG A 455 -34.87 6.25 17.49
CA ARG A 455 -35.82 6.64 16.43
C ARG A 455 -35.23 7.03 15.03
N LYS A 456 -33.94 6.88 14.78
CA LYS A 456 -33.28 7.33 13.52
C LYS A 456 -33.07 6.23 12.45
N SER A 457 -33.24 4.95 12.78
CA SER A 457 -33.00 3.83 11.86
C SER A 457 -34.24 3.37 11.07
N ILE A 458 -35.42 3.94 11.33
CA ILE A 458 -36.68 3.49 10.72
C ILE A 458 -36.97 4.16 9.35
N ARG A 459 -36.28 5.24 8.99
CA ARG A 459 -36.54 5.97 7.74
C ARG A 459 -35.90 5.40 6.48
N TRP A 460 -34.99 4.46 6.57
CA TRP A 460 -34.31 3.86 5.40
C TRP A 460 -34.89 2.52 4.95
N MET A 461 -35.69 1.86 5.78
CA MET A 461 -36.35 0.57 5.40
C MET A 461 -37.68 0.73 4.67
N SER A 462 -38.28 1.90 4.68
CA SER A 462 -39.56 2.15 3.97
C SER A 462 -39.41 2.55 2.50
N LEU A 463 -38.17 2.90 2.02
CA LEU A 463 -37.96 3.24 0.61
C LEU A 463 -37.61 2.03 -0.28
N LEU A 464 -37.17 0.91 0.29
CA LEU A 464 -36.88 -0.31 -0.46
C LEU A 464 -38.12 -1.19 -0.69
N GLY A 465 -39.16 -1.01 0.14
CA GLY A 465 -40.42 -1.76 0.01
C GLY A 465 -41.38 -1.23 -1.06
N MET A 466 -41.23 0.02 -1.49
CA MET A 466 -42.18 0.66 -2.41
C MET A 466 -41.81 0.52 -3.89
N LEU A 467 -40.63 0.02 -4.23
CA LEU A 467 -40.18 -0.22 -5.60
C LEU A 467 -40.51 -1.62 -6.13
N LEU A 468 -41.03 -2.53 -5.28
CA LEU A 468 -41.36 -3.91 -5.67
C LEU A 468 -42.85 -4.13 -5.97
N VAL A 469 -43.72 -3.12 -5.84
CA VAL A 469 -45.20 -3.27 -5.99
C VAL A 469 -45.71 -2.67 -7.29
N ILE A 470 -44.88 -1.99 -8.12
CA ILE A 470 -45.38 -1.32 -9.34
C ILE A 470 -45.31 -2.18 -10.63
N SER A 471 -44.80 -3.42 -10.58
CA SER A 471 -44.62 -4.26 -11.77
C SER A 471 -45.69 -5.36 -11.96
N LEU A 472 -46.86 -5.30 -11.30
CA LEU A 472 -47.84 -6.40 -11.31
C LEU A 472 -49.25 -6.03 -11.77
N PHE A 473 -49.46 -4.90 -12.48
CA PHE A 473 -50.76 -4.61 -13.06
C PHE A 473 -50.66 -4.11 -14.50
N ALA A 474 -50.56 -5.04 -15.47
CA ALA A 474 -50.97 -4.83 -16.86
C ALA A 474 -51.24 -6.16 -17.55
N LEU A 475 -52.35 -6.81 -17.18
CA LEU A 475 -52.98 -7.84 -18.01
C LEU A 475 -54.49 -7.54 -18.02
N GLY A 476 -54.91 -6.73 -18.99
CA GLY A 476 -56.30 -6.45 -19.29
C GLY A 476 -56.78 -7.38 -20.40
N CYS A 477 -57.81 -8.15 -20.11
CA CYS A 477 -58.59 -8.92 -21.04
C CYS A 477 -59.39 -8.05 -22.03
N GLY A 478 -59.38 -8.40 -23.34
CA GLY A 478 -60.28 -7.88 -24.34
C GLY A 478 -60.66 -9.01 -25.28
N GLY A 479 -61.84 -9.60 -25.09
CA GLY A 479 -62.40 -10.56 -26.01
C GLY A 479 -63.10 -9.86 -27.19
N GLY A 480 -62.94 -10.39 -28.42
CA GLY A 480 -63.64 -10.00 -29.62
C GLY A 480 -63.61 -11.15 -30.62
N SER A 481 -64.75 -11.81 -30.79
CA SER A 481 -64.99 -12.80 -31.86
C SER A 481 -65.18 -12.13 -33.22
N SER A 482 -64.43 -12.58 -34.25
CA SER A 482 -64.89 -12.48 -35.64
C SER A 482 -64.25 -13.60 -36.48
N ASN A 483 -65.17 -14.29 -37.21
CA ASN A 483 -64.91 -15.34 -38.18
C ASN A 483 -63.98 -14.88 -39.34
N GLY A 484 -63.21 -15.80 -39.86
CA GLY A 484 -62.86 -15.77 -41.26
C GLY A 484 -61.40 -16.02 -41.60
N SER A 485 -61.13 -17.07 -42.33
CA SER A 485 -60.00 -17.41 -43.17
C SER A 485 -58.79 -18.08 -42.46
N THR A 486 -58.65 -19.37 -42.74
CA THR A 486 -57.49 -20.19 -42.50
C THR A 486 -56.27 -19.72 -43.30
N SER A 487 -55.54 -18.76 -42.80
CA SER A 487 -54.11 -18.57 -43.11
C SER A 487 -53.36 -19.20 -41.98
N THR A 488 -52.55 -20.20 -42.29
CA THR A 488 -51.54 -20.76 -41.36
C THR A 488 -50.71 -19.61 -40.80
N PRO A 489 -50.66 -19.37 -39.48
CA PRO A 489 -49.80 -18.32 -38.96
C PRO A 489 -48.35 -18.66 -39.32
N ALA A 490 -47.63 -17.69 -39.87
CA ALA A 490 -46.18 -17.80 -40.01
C ALA A 490 -45.57 -18.13 -38.66
N PRO A 491 -44.61 -19.06 -38.57
CA PRO A 491 -43.97 -19.40 -37.31
C PRO A 491 -43.41 -18.12 -36.66
N SER A 492 -43.78 -17.88 -35.42
CA SER A 492 -43.32 -16.71 -34.68
C SER A 492 -41.80 -16.82 -34.49
N ALA A 493 -41.07 -15.76 -34.82
CA ALA A 493 -39.64 -15.67 -34.63
C ALA A 493 -39.29 -15.97 -33.16
N GLN A 494 -38.39 -16.93 -32.93
CA GLN A 494 -37.96 -17.32 -31.60
C GLN A 494 -36.55 -16.79 -31.35
N ASN A 495 -36.34 -16.13 -30.22
CA ASN A 495 -35.00 -15.71 -29.77
C ASN A 495 -34.42 -16.80 -28.86
N VAL A 496 -33.27 -17.32 -29.21
CA VAL A 496 -32.50 -18.30 -28.45
C VAL A 496 -31.07 -17.83 -28.26
N THR A 497 -30.40 -18.34 -27.24
CA THR A 497 -29.01 -17.94 -26.96
C THR A 497 -28.03 -19.05 -27.30
N VAL A 498 -27.03 -18.74 -28.13
CA VAL A 498 -25.85 -19.54 -28.36
C VAL A 498 -24.75 -19.01 -27.45
N MET A 499 -24.19 -19.88 -26.63
CA MET A 499 -23.08 -19.51 -25.72
C MET A 499 -21.73 -19.83 -26.36
N VAL A 500 -20.90 -18.84 -26.55
CA VAL A 500 -19.51 -18.98 -26.95
C VAL A 500 -18.66 -19.13 -25.71
N THR A 501 -17.73 -20.09 -25.70
CA THR A 501 -16.79 -20.32 -24.61
C THR A 501 -15.38 -20.39 -25.15
N GLY A 502 -14.47 -19.58 -24.59
CA GLY A 502 -13.04 -19.67 -24.81
C GLY A 502 -12.35 -20.27 -23.58
N THR A 503 -11.45 -21.21 -23.79
CA THR A 503 -10.72 -21.88 -22.70
C THR A 503 -9.22 -21.88 -22.98
N SER A 504 -8.42 -21.54 -21.97
CA SER A 504 -6.96 -21.66 -22.00
C SER A 504 -6.46 -22.11 -20.62
N GLY A 505 -6.06 -23.35 -20.49
CA GLY A 505 -5.75 -23.95 -19.19
C GLY A 505 -6.96 -23.92 -18.25
N SER A 506 -6.80 -23.28 -17.09
CA SER A 506 -7.90 -23.06 -16.12
C SER A 506 -8.74 -21.82 -16.40
N LEU A 507 -8.32 -20.96 -17.35
CA LEU A 507 -9.04 -19.73 -17.67
C LEU A 507 -10.20 -20.04 -18.62
N VAL A 508 -11.39 -19.54 -18.29
CA VAL A 508 -12.62 -19.70 -19.09
C VAL A 508 -13.31 -18.35 -19.20
N GLN A 509 -13.63 -17.94 -20.43
CA GLN A 509 -14.42 -16.74 -20.74
C GLN A 509 -15.60 -17.11 -21.62
N THR A 510 -16.72 -16.45 -21.44
CA THR A 510 -17.96 -16.71 -22.21
C THR A 510 -18.52 -15.43 -22.81
N ALA A 511 -19.15 -15.58 -23.99
CA ALA A 511 -19.87 -14.50 -24.67
C ALA A 511 -21.20 -15.02 -25.24
N PRO A 512 -22.35 -14.47 -24.87
CA PRO A 512 -23.65 -14.89 -25.37
C PRO A 512 -23.95 -14.23 -26.73
N VAL A 513 -24.54 -15.00 -27.67
CA VAL A 513 -25.10 -14.54 -28.93
C VAL A 513 -26.60 -14.78 -28.92
N THR A 514 -27.40 -13.73 -29.09
CA THR A 514 -28.86 -13.86 -29.30
C THR A 514 -29.15 -14.20 -30.75
N VAL A 515 -29.77 -15.34 -31.02
CA VAL A 515 -30.12 -15.79 -32.37
C VAL A 515 -31.64 -15.74 -32.52
N THR A 516 -32.11 -14.97 -33.49
CA THR A 516 -33.52 -14.96 -33.91
C THR A 516 -33.72 -15.98 -35.03
N VAL A 517 -34.44 -17.06 -34.78
CA VAL A 517 -34.84 -18.05 -35.81
C VAL A 517 -36.19 -17.65 -36.36
N LYS A 518 -36.28 -17.46 -37.70
CA LYS A 518 -37.52 -17.00 -38.38
C LYS A 518 -38.29 -18.18 -38.97
#